data_5ddaba3b8ef6ba3d041ec21922e025fe
#
_entry.id   5ddaba3b8ef6ba3d041ec21922e025fe
#
_cell.length_a   1.000
_cell.length_b   1.000
_cell.length_c   1.000
_cell.angle_alpha   90.00
_cell.angle_beta   90.00
_cell.angle_gamma   90.00
#
_symmetry.space_group_name_H-M   'P 1'
#
loop_
_entity.id
_entity.type
_entity.pdbx_description
1 polymer ?
#
loop_
_entity_poly.entity_id
_entity_poly.type
_entity_poly.pdbx_seq_one_letter_code
_entity_poly.pdbx_strand_id
1 'polypeptide(L)'
;MKSLEELHKIRENKRSELDLRVNTKADTREKHILVCHGTGCTSSKSPEILENFRRIIKEKGIENVRVIKTGCFGLCAKGPIVIIRPEDTFYAMVTPEDCEEIIQTHIIEGKTVDRLLCKDIDGKIVNSLDDLNFYKKQKRIALKNCGVINPEDIDEYIAFDGYRALERTLKEMSPNEVIDTIKKSGLRGRGGAGFPTGKKWELTRASEGKQKYVVCNADEGDPGAFMDRSILEGDTHSVLEAMAIAGYSIGANKGYIYVRAEYPIAVKRLQIAIDQARDYGILGKNIFESNFDFDIEIRLGAGAFVCGEETALLESIEGKRGQPRVKPPYPAQSGLWGKPTLINNVETYANIAQIILKGADWFSSIGTENSKGTKVFALGGNVNNIGLVEVPMGTTLREIVYDIGGGVPNGREFKAAQTGGPSRRMYSKRTFRYTYRL
;
A
#
# COMPACT_ATOMS: atom_id res chain seq x y z
N MET A 1 -5.50 -7.81 -25.02
CA MET A 1 -6.13 -8.56 -23.92
C MET A 1 -5.37 -9.87 -23.77
N LYS A 2 -4.88 -10.20 -22.59
CA LYS A 2 -4.13 -11.44 -22.31
C LYS A 2 -5.08 -12.52 -21.78
N SER A 3 -4.83 -13.78 -22.16
CA SER A 3 -5.53 -14.93 -21.60
C SER A 3 -5.03 -15.24 -20.16
N LEU A 4 -5.81 -16.01 -19.40
CA LEU A 4 -5.35 -16.48 -18.09
C LEU A 4 -4.06 -17.30 -18.19
N GLU A 5 -3.91 -18.10 -19.24
CA GLU A 5 -2.70 -18.88 -19.49
C GLU A 5 -1.47 -17.98 -19.70
N GLU A 6 -1.63 -16.88 -20.43
CA GLU A 6 -0.56 -15.88 -20.59
C GLU A 6 -0.18 -15.22 -19.27
N LEU A 7 -1.18 -14.91 -18.41
CA LEU A 7 -0.91 -14.34 -17.07
C LEU A 7 -0.19 -15.35 -16.16
N HIS A 8 -0.53 -16.64 -16.26
CA HIS A 8 0.18 -17.69 -15.52
C HIS A 8 1.64 -17.82 -15.97
N LYS A 9 1.90 -17.78 -17.28
CA LYS A 9 3.28 -17.78 -17.83
C LYS A 9 4.08 -16.56 -17.38
N ILE A 10 3.46 -15.38 -17.39
CA ILE A 10 4.11 -14.15 -16.87
C ILE A 10 4.47 -14.33 -15.39
N ARG A 11 3.52 -14.86 -14.59
CA ARG A 11 3.75 -15.11 -13.16
C ARG A 11 4.96 -16.03 -12.92
N GLU A 12 5.02 -17.14 -13.61
CA GLU A 12 6.10 -18.14 -13.44
C GLU A 12 7.46 -17.56 -13.87
N ASN A 13 7.52 -17.02 -15.08
CA ASN A 13 8.76 -16.48 -15.64
C ASN A 13 9.29 -15.31 -14.81
N LYS A 14 8.43 -14.35 -14.50
CA LYS A 14 8.82 -13.15 -13.77
C LYS A 14 9.14 -13.43 -12.30
N ARG A 15 8.44 -14.40 -11.69
CA ARG A 15 8.72 -14.80 -10.30
C ARG A 15 10.14 -15.36 -10.15
N SER A 16 10.59 -16.17 -11.09
CA SER A 16 11.97 -16.67 -11.10
C SER A 16 12.99 -15.52 -11.17
N GLU A 17 12.73 -14.52 -12.03
CA GLU A 17 13.59 -13.33 -12.16
C GLU A 17 13.60 -12.47 -10.88
N LEU A 18 12.48 -12.41 -10.18
CA LEU A 18 12.31 -11.53 -9.01
C LEU A 18 12.60 -12.24 -7.66
N ASP A 19 12.87 -13.55 -7.69
CA ASP A 19 13.10 -14.33 -6.46
C ASP A 19 14.22 -13.73 -5.60
N LEU A 20 15.28 -13.23 -6.23
CA LEU A 20 16.39 -12.58 -5.54
C LEU A 20 15.99 -11.35 -4.68
N ARG A 21 14.80 -10.78 -4.90
CA ARG A 21 14.31 -9.64 -4.09
C ARG A 21 13.73 -10.06 -2.75
N VAL A 22 13.30 -11.31 -2.61
CA VAL A 22 12.68 -11.86 -1.41
C VAL A 22 13.48 -13.00 -0.79
N ASN A 23 14.31 -13.67 -1.60
CA ASN A 23 15.20 -14.74 -1.19
C ASN A 23 16.64 -14.22 -1.09
N THR A 24 17.04 -13.85 0.12
CA THR A 24 18.40 -13.33 0.40
C THR A 24 19.51 -14.36 0.25
N LYS A 25 19.16 -15.63 0.03
CA LYS A 25 20.09 -16.74 -0.21
C LYS A 25 20.10 -17.19 -1.67
N ALA A 26 19.54 -16.40 -2.58
CA ALA A 26 19.54 -16.71 -4.00
C ALA A 26 21.00 -16.78 -4.50
N ASP A 27 21.38 -17.93 -5.04
CA ASP A 27 22.68 -18.12 -5.68
C ASP A 27 22.62 -17.60 -7.13
N THR A 28 22.90 -16.32 -7.28
CA THR A 28 22.84 -15.63 -8.57
C THR A 28 23.91 -14.56 -8.68
N ARG A 29 24.39 -14.35 -9.92
CA ARG A 29 25.25 -13.20 -10.25
C ARG A 29 24.46 -11.93 -10.53
N GLU A 30 23.14 -12.05 -10.75
CA GLU A 30 22.29 -10.88 -10.95
C GLU A 30 22.13 -10.10 -9.64
N LYS A 31 22.15 -8.78 -9.76
CA LYS A 31 21.90 -7.86 -8.65
C LYS A 31 20.79 -6.88 -9.00
N HIS A 32 19.94 -6.62 -8.03
CA HIS A 32 18.94 -5.56 -8.15
C HIS A 32 19.25 -4.42 -7.17
N ILE A 33 19.37 -3.21 -7.68
CA ILE A 33 19.50 -1.97 -6.91
C ILE A 33 18.09 -1.40 -6.76
N LEU A 34 17.47 -1.58 -5.58
CA LEU A 34 16.15 -1.08 -5.29
C LEU A 34 16.26 0.33 -4.71
N VAL A 35 15.71 1.32 -5.41
CA VAL A 35 15.75 2.72 -5.00
C VAL A 35 14.35 3.17 -4.54
N CYS A 36 14.23 3.66 -3.32
CA CYS A 36 12.99 4.23 -2.81
C CYS A 36 12.57 5.45 -3.63
N HIS A 37 11.35 5.39 -4.18
CA HIS A 37 10.78 6.47 -5.00
C HIS A 37 9.36 6.83 -4.56
N GLY A 38 9.11 6.84 -3.24
CA GLY A 38 7.94 7.48 -2.64
C GLY A 38 8.16 8.99 -2.53
N THR A 39 7.09 9.75 -2.34
CA THR A 39 7.09 11.22 -2.34
C THR A 39 8.22 11.84 -1.49
N GLY A 40 8.47 11.35 -0.26
CA GLY A 40 9.53 11.90 0.60
C GLY A 40 10.93 11.72 0.01
N CYS A 41 11.27 10.52 -0.48
CA CYS A 41 12.56 10.25 -1.12
C CYS A 41 12.70 10.99 -2.46
N THR A 42 11.61 11.16 -3.21
CA THR A 42 11.60 11.95 -4.44
C THR A 42 11.97 13.42 -4.17
N SER A 43 11.45 13.99 -3.09
CA SER A 43 11.83 15.35 -2.65
C SER A 43 13.30 15.45 -2.19
N SER A 44 13.91 14.31 -1.86
CA SER A 44 15.33 14.19 -1.46
C SER A 44 16.22 13.63 -2.58
N LYS A 45 15.89 13.94 -3.85
CA LYS A 45 16.69 13.63 -5.05
C LYS A 45 16.76 12.16 -5.46
N SER A 46 15.86 11.28 -5.01
CA SER A 46 15.88 9.88 -5.46
C SER A 46 15.72 9.69 -6.98
N PRO A 47 15.07 10.58 -7.76
CA PRO A 47 15.12 10.52 -9.22
C PRO A 47 16.53 10.64 -9.79
N GLU A 48 17.34 11.58 -9.27
CA GLU A 48 18.73 11.76 -9.68
C GLU A 48 19.58 10.54 -9.33
N ILE A 49 19.37 9.92 -8.15
CA ILE A 49 20.02 8.67 -7.73
C ILE A 49 19.71 7.56 -8.74
N LEU A 50 18.45 7.39 -9.13
CA LEU A 50 18.01 6.41 -10.11
C LEU A 50 18.72 6.58 -11.47
N GLU A 51 18.75 7.81 -11.96
CA GLU A 51 19.37 8.14 -13.25
C GLU A 51 20.89 7.94 -13.19
N ASN A 52 21.57 8.35 -12.12
CA ASN A 52 22.99 8.17 -11.94
C ASN A 52 23.37 6.68 -11.92
N PHE A 53 22.66 5.83 -11.18
CA PHE A 53 22.91 4.39 -11.22
C PHE A 53 22.77 3.82 -12.64
N ARG A 54 21.70 4.18 -13.36
CA ARG A 54 21.49 3.70 -14.73
C ARG A 54 22.58 4.16 -15.68
N ARG A 55 22.98 5.42 -15.59
CA ARG A 55 24.05 6.01 -16.40
C ARG A 55 25.38 5.30 -16.14
N ILE A 56 25.78 5.16 -14.88
CA ILE A 56 27.08 4.56 -14.49
C ILE A 56 27.14 3.09 -14.92
N ILE A 57 26.06 2.30 -14.70
CA ILE A 57 25.98 0.91 -15.13
C ILE A 57 26.17 0.78 -16.64
N LYS A 58 25.52 1.67 -17.42
CA LYS A 58 25.64 1.70 -18.87
C LYS A 58 27.04 2.09 -19.32
N GLU A 59 27.63 3.12 -18.72
CA GLU A 59 28.99 3.61 -19.04
C GLU A 59 30.08 2.56 -18.75
N LYS A 60 29.91 1.79 -17.68
CA LYS A 60 30.84 0.71 -17.27
C LYS A 60 30.54 -0.64 -17.95
N GLY A 61 29.47 -0.75 -18.75
CA GLY A 61 29.11 -2.01 -19.44
C GLY A 61 28.73 -3.16 -18.51
N ILE A 62 28.07 -2.87 -17.36
CA ILE A 62 27.69 -3.87 -16.38
C ILE A 62 26.33 -4.46 -16.78
N GLU A 63 26.28 -5.73 -17.19
CA GLU A 63 25.06 -6.36 -17.74
C GLU A 63 24.19 -7.04 -16.69
N ASN A 64 24.77 -7.50 -15.58
CA ASN A 64 24.09 -8.31 -14.54
C ASN A 64 23.50 -7.46 -13.40
N VAL A 65 23.22 -6.17 -13.62
CA VAL A 65 22.69 -5.27 -12.60
C VAL A 65 21.47 -4.52 -13.12
N ARG A 66 20.38 -4.55 -12.38
CA ARG A 66 19.16 -3.80 -12.71
C ARG A 66 18.86 -2.76 -11.64
N VAL A 67 18.51 -1.55 -12.07
CA VAL A 67 18.09 -0.46 -11.18
C VAL A 67 16.57 -0.36 -11.19
N ILE A 68 15.97 -0.60 -10.03
CA ILE A 68 14.53 -0.71 -9.87
C ILE A 68 14.02 0.50 -9.07
N LYS A 69 13.03 1.16 -9.65
CA LYS A 69 12.26 2.19 -8.97
C LYS A 69 11.17 1.53 -8.14
N THR A 70 11.24 1.62 -6.80
CA THR A 70 10.25 1.00 -5.93
C THR A 70 9.26 2.01 -5.35
N GLY A 71 8.23 1.52 -4.64
CA GLY A 71 7.43 2.31 -3.72
C GLY A 71 8.19 2.67 -2.45
N CYS A 72 7.47 3.21 -1.46
CA CYS A 72 8.03 3.59 -0.18
C CYS A 72 8.43 2.35 0.65
N PHE A 73 9.67 2.31 1.16
CA PHE A 73 10.10 1.27 2.12
C PHE A 73 9.44 1.45 3.49
N GLY A 74 8.97 2.65 3.80
CA GLY A 74 8.31 2.94 5.07
C GLY A 74 9.21 3.59 6.12
N LEU A 75 10.53 3.61 5.99
CA LEU A 75 11.45 4.23 6.96
C LEU A 75 11.95 5.59 6.45
N CYS A 76 11.06 6.59 6.49
CA CYS A 76 11.30 7.93 5.92
C CYS A 76 12.46 8.67 6.60
N ALA A 77 12.71 8.42 7.90
CA ALA A 77 13.82 9.03 8.63
C ALA A 77 15.21 8.68 8.08
N LYS A 78 15.31 7.62 7.27
CA LYS A 78 16.56 7.12 6.68
C LYS A 78 16.60 7.28 5.16
N GLY A 79 15.62 7.97 4.57
CA GLY A 79 15.58 8.22 3.12
C GLY A 79 16.58 9.28 2.63
N PRO A 80 17.00 9.23 1.37
CA PRO A 80 16.74 8.19 0.37
C PRO A 80 17.38 6.84 0.70
N ILE A 81 16.59 5.77 0.47
CA ILE A 81 17.00 4.39 0.78
C ILE A 81 17.37 3.68 -0.51
N VAL A 82 18.49 2.95 -0.48
CA VAL A 82 18.92 2.04 -1.55
C VAL A 82 19.19 0.66 -0.93
N ILE A 83 18.60 -0.38 -1.53
CA ILE A 83 18.83 -1.76 -1.11
C ILE A 83 19.45 -2.55 -2.26
N ILE A 84 20.54 -3.26 -1.98
CA ILE A 84 21.18 -4.15 -2.95
C ILE A 84 20.73 -5.59 -2.67
N ARG A 85 20.15 -6.23 -3.68
CA ARG A 85 19.72 -7.63 -3.63
C ARG A 85 20.62 -8.51 -4.49
N PRO A 86 20.85 -9.77 -4.13
CA PRO A 86 20.23 -10.54 -3.03
C PRO A 86 20.84 -10.32 -1.64
N GLU A 87 21.97 -9.61 -1.50
CA GLU A 87 22.72 -9.46 -0.24
C GLU A 87 21.91 -8.75 0.88
N ASP A 88 20.79 -8.14 0.53
CA ASP A 88 19.94 -7.35 1.41
C ASP A 88 20.63 -6.14 2.05
N THR A 89 21.74 -5.67 1.43
CA THR A 89 22.49 -4.55 1.98
C THR A 89 21.69 -3.26 1.96
N PHE A 90 21.51 -2.67 3.14
CA PHE A 90 20.65 -1.50 3.34
C PHE A 90 21.48 -0.22 3.49
N TYR A 91 21.45 0.62 2.46
CA TYR A 91 22.07 1.94 2.46
C TYR A 91 21.04 3.02 2.77
N ALA A 92 21.38 3.91 3.71
CA ALA A 92 20.52 5.00 4.18
C ALA A 92 21.09 6.37 3.80
N MET A 93 20.21 7.35 3.63
CA MET A 93 20.56 8.76 3.34
C MET A 93 21.47 8.89 2.13
N VAL A 94 21.26 8.05 1.12
CA VAL A 94 22.07 8.04 -0.11
C VAL A 94 21.84 9.32 -0.91
N THR A 95 22.92 9.88 -1.42
CA THR A 95 22.90 11.07 -2.29
C THR A 95 23.25 10.69 -3.74
N PRO A 96 22.98 11.55 -4.73
CA PRO A 96 23.39 11.29 -6.12
C PRO A 96 24.90 11.09 -6.29
N GLU A 97 25.72 11.71 -5.45
CA GLU A 97 27.19 11.65 -5.45
C GLU A 97 27.70 10.28 -4.97
N ASP A 98 26.94 9.56 -4.15
CA ASP A 98 27.31 8.24 -3.60
C ASP A 98 27.19 7.11 -4.62
N CYS A 99 26.49 7.34 -5.74
CA CYS A 99 26.19 6.27 -6.71
C CYS A 99 27.44 5.65 -7.32
N GLU A 100 28.46 6.46 -7.64
CA GLU A 100 29.72 5.95 -8.22
C GLU A 100 30.45 5.05 -7.21
N GLU A 101 30.54 5.46 -5.95
CA GLU A 101 31.19 4.70 -4.89
C GLU A 101 30.44 3.37 -4.63
N ILE A 102 29.11 3.39 -4.60
CA ILE A 102 28.30 2.17 -4.45
C ILE A 102 28.56 1.20 -5.60
N ILE A 103 28.56 1.67 -6.84
CA ILE A 103 28.84 0.81 -8.01
C ILE A 103 30.26 0.26 -7.95
N GLN A 104 31.26 1.11 -7.69
CA GLN A 104 32.65 0.67 -7.66
C GLN A 104 32.91 -0.32 -6.51
N THR A 105 32.56 0.07 -5.29
CA THR A 105 32.90 -0.70 -4.09
C THR A 105 31.99 -1.93 -3.90
N HIS A 106 30.64 -1.75 -4.06
CA HIS A 106 29.72 -2.85 -3.78
C HIS A 106 29.50 -3.77 -4.98
N ILE A 107 29.25 -3.19 -6.15
CA ILE A 107 28.87 -4.00 -7.31
C ILE A 107 30.10 -4.66 -7.94
N ILE A 108 31.21 -3.92 -8.11
CA ILE A 108 32.42 -4.41 -8.79
C ILE A 108 33.34 -5.12 -7.82
N GLU A 109 33.67 -4.53 -6.65
CA GLU A 109 34.63 -5.10 -5.72
C GLU A 109 34.00 -6.05 -4.68
N GLY A 110 32.64 -6.10 -4.56
CA GLY A 110 31.96 -6.99 -3.64
C GLY A 110 32.06 -6.59 -2.16
N LYS A 111 32.41 -5.34 -1.86
CA LYS A 111 32.55 -4.80 -0.49
C LYS A 111 31.45 -3.80 -0.17
N THR A 112 31.04 -3.70 1.07
CA THR A 112 30.07 -2.69 1.51
C THR A 112 30.68 -1.29 1.58
N VAL A 113 29.85 -0.26 1.35
CA VAL A 113 30.20 1.13 1.62
C VAL A 113 29.80 1.46 3.06
N ASP A 114 30.68 1.22 4.01
CA ASP A 114 30.36 1.22 5.44
C ASP A 114 29.78 2.53 5.98
N ARG A 115 30.16 3.68 5.41
CA ARG A 115 29.62 4.99 5.83
C ARG A 115 28.15 5.16 5.52
N LEU A 116 27.63 4.45 4.51
CA LEU A 116 26.22 4.51 4.07
C LEU A 116 25.37 3.41 4.71
N LEU A 117 25.97 2.43 5.40
CA LEU A 117 25.20 1.37 6.06
C LEU A 117 24.25 1.96 7.10
N CYS A 118 23.04 1.45 7.12
CA CYS A 118 22.04 1.88 8.09
C CYS A 118 22.52 1.58 9.51
N LYS A 119 22.34 2.55 10.41
CA LYS A 119 22.60 2.35 11.84
C LYS A 119 21.26 2.34 12.57
N ASP A 120 21.08 1.35 13.43
CA ASP A 120 19.98 1.30 14.37
C ASP A 120 20.14 2.41 15.44
N ILE A 121 19.18 2.55 16.31
CA ILE A 121 19.10 3.59 17.35
C ILE A 121 20.34 3.56 18.27
N ASP A 122 20.84 2.36 18.56
CA ASP A 122 22.03 2.13 19.40
C ASP A 122 23.35 2.39 18.66
N GLY A 123 23.30 2.91 17.43
CA GLY A 123 24.48 3.17 16.60
C GLY A 123 25.10 1.90 15.98
N LYS A 124 24.52 0.74 16.21
CA LYS A 124 24.94 -0.54 15.62
C LYS A 124 24.64 -0.56 14.13
N ILE A 125 25.63 -0.92 13.34
CA ILE A 125 25.45 -1.15 11.90
C ILE A 125 24.48 -2.32 11.70
N VAL A 126 23.52 -2.13 10.82
CA VAL A 126 22.54 -3.14 10.43
C VAL A 126 22.70 -3.39 8.94
N ASN A 127 23.03 -4.61 8.60
CA ASN A 127 23.33 -4.97 7.21
C ASN A 127 22.08 -5.27 6.38
N SER A 128 20.99 -5.73 7.02
CA SER A 128 19.77 -6.13 6.34
C SER A 128 18.54 -5.41 6.86
N LEU A 129 17.51 -5.33 6.01
CA LEU A 129 16.21 -4.75 6.37
C LEU A 129 15.57 -5.49 7.55
N ASP A 130 15.66 -6.83 7.54
CA ASP A 130 15.03 -7.69 8.55
C ASP A 130 15.71 -7.59 9.92
N ASP A 131 16.94 -7.13 9.97
CA ASP A 131 17.66 -6.93 11.22
C ASP A 131 17.33 -5.63 11.95
N LEU A 132 16.69 -4.69 11.26
CA LEU A 132 16.26 -3.44 11.86
C LEU A 132 15.09 -3.65 12.83
N ASN A 133 15.20 -3.14 14.05
CA ASN A 133 14.14 -3.18 15.04
C ASN A 133 12.84 -2.56 14.54
N PHE A 134 12.94 -1.58 13.64
CA PHE A 134 11.81 -0.95 12.99
C PHE A 134 10.94 -1.95 12.20
N TYR A 135 11.54 -2.97 11.56
CA TYR A 135 10.78 -3.95 10.76
C TYR A 135 10.43 -5.23 11.52
N LYS A 136 11.25 -5.66 12.48
CA LYS A 136 11.08 -6.94 13.21
C LYS A 136 9.71 -7.15 13.84
N LYS A 137 9.09 -6.09 14.33
CA LYS A 137 7.77 -6.14 14.99
C LYS A 137 6.60 -5.80 14.08
N GLN A 138 6.87 -5.49 12.83
CA GLN A 138 5.84 -5.22 11.84
C GLN A 138 5.33 -6.51 11.20
N LYS A 139 4.07 -6.49 10.81
CA LYS A 139 3.44 -7.53 9.98
C LYS A 139 2.80 -6.86 8.78
N ARG A 140 3.53 -6.84 7.67
CA ARG A 140 3.12 -6.14 6.47
C ARG A 140 2.17 -6.99 5.62
N ILE A 141 0.92 -6.55 5.50
CA ILE A 141 -0.14 -7.13 4.67
C ILE A 141 -0.53 -6.12 3.59
N ALA A 142 -0.98 -4.94 3.98
CA ALA A 142 -1.31 -3.85 3.08
C ALA A 142 -0.07 -3.24 2.42
N LEU A 143 1.07 -3.27 3.09
CA LEU A 143 2.35 -2.76 2.59
C LEU A 143 3.27 -3.86 2.03
N LYS A 144 2.78 -5.08 1.79
CA LYS A 144 3.64 -6.24 1.46
C LYS A 144 4.54 -6.02 0.24
N ASN A 145 4.04 -5.37 -0.78
CA ASN A 145 4.76 -5.14 -2.04
C ASN A 145 5.53 -3.80 -2.06
N CYS A 146 5.23 -2.89 -1.11
CA CYS A 146 5.88 -1.58 -1.03
C CYS A 146 7.38 -1.74 -0.74
N GLY A 147 8.23 -1.20 -1.63
CA GLY A 147 9.68 -1.36 -1.55
C GLY A 147 10.22 -2.66 -2.17
N VAL A 148 9.37 -3.54 -2.70
CA VAL A 148 9.74 -4.80 -3.34
C VAL A 148 9.58 -4.73 -4.85
N ILE A 149 8.40 -4.31 -5.32
CA ILE A 149 8.08 -4.25 -6.74
C ILE A 149 8.31 -2.86 -7.32
N ASN A 150 8.47 -2.81 -8.66
CA ASN A 150 8.26 -1.59 -9.44
C ASN A 150 6.74 -1.37 -9.60
N PRO A 151 6.15 -0.34 -8.97
CA PRO A 151 4.70 -0.11 -9.05
C PRO A 151 4.19 0.35 -10.42
N GLU A 152 5.11 0.60 -11.37
CA GLU A 152 4.81 0.99 -12.74
C GLU A 152 4.94 -0.19 -13.72
N ASP A 153 5.11 -1.42 -13.21
CA ASP A 153 5.22 -2.66 -14.00
C ASP A 153 4.20 -3.71 -13.49
N ILE A 154 3.14 -3.93 -14.27
CA ILE A 154 2.08 -4.88 -13.94
C ILE A 154 2.60 -6.32 -13.86
N ASP A 155 3.63 -6.68 -14.63
CA ASP A 155 4.18 -8.04 -14.62
C ASP A 155 4.84 -8.36 -13.27
N GLU A 156 5.46 -7.35 -12.63
CA GLU A 156 6.00 -7.52 -11.28
C GLU A 156 4.89 -7.74 -10.24
N TYR A 157 3.76 -7.03 -10.35
CA TYR A 157 2.61 -7.28 -9.49
C TYR A 157 2.04 -8.70 -9.71
N ILE A 158 1.91 -9.14 -10.97
CA ILE A 158 1.44 -10.49 -11.32
C ILE A 158 2.39 -11.56 -10.76
N ALA A 159 3.71 -11.34 -10.81
CA ALA A 159 4.71 -12.26 -10.26
C ALA A 159 4.54 -12.49 -8.74
N PHE A 160 4.09 -11.49 -7.99
CA PHE A 160 3.80 -11.57 -6.56
C PHE A 160 2.34 -11.93 -6.24
N ASP A 161 1.75 -12.82 -7.03
CA ASP A 161 0.38 -13.32 -6.93
C ASP A 161 -0.71 -12.25 -7.21
N GLY A 162 -0.35 -11.16 -7.89
CA GLY A 162 -1.32 -10.15 -8.31
C GLY A 162 -2.36 -10.71 -9.27
N TYR A 163 -3.57 -10.19 -9.14
CA TYR A 163 -4.78 -10.59 -9.88
C TYR A 163 -5.22 -12.06 -9.73
N ARG A 164 -4.50 -12.85 -8.93
CA ARG A 164 -4.89 -14.22 -8.62
C ARG A 164 -6.13 -14.29 -7.72
N ALA A 165 -6.30 -13.29 -6.85
CA ALA A 165 -7.51 -13.20 -6.02
C ALA A 165 -8.73 -12.86 -6.88
N LEU A 166 -8.59 -11.98 -7.87
CA LEU A 166 -9.65 -11.67 -8.83
C LEU A 166 -9.98 -12.89 -9.70
N GLU A 167 -8.97 -13.61 -10.23
CA GLU A 167 -9.14 -14.85 -10.96
C GLU A 167 -9.95 -15.86 -10.14
N ARG A 168 -9.54 -16.15 -8.93
CA ARG A 168 -10.24 -17.04 -8.00
C ARG A 168 -11.68 -16.61 -7.76
N THR A 169 -11.87 -15.30 -7.53
CA THR A 169 -13.19 -14.71 -7.31
C THR A 169 -14.13 -14.97 -8.50
N LEU A 170 -13.67 -14.72 -9.72
CA LEU A 170 -14.51 -14.80 -10.91
C LEU A 170 -14.74 -16.23 -11.40
N LYS A 171 -13.82 -17.17 -11.11
CA LYS A 171 -13.90 -18.55 -11.58
C LYS A 171 -14.46 -19.53 -10.54
N GLU A 172 -14.23 -19.27 -9.24
CA GLU A 172 -14.49 -20.27 -8.20
C GLU A 172 -15.52 -19.82 -7.15
N MET A 173 -15.87 -18.52 -7.10
CA MET A 173 -16.71 -17.99 -6.03
C MET A 173 -17.94 -17.27 -6.55
N SER A 174 -19.07 -17.49 -5.91
CA SER A 174 -20.24 -16.63 -6.08
C SER A 174 -20.05 -15.29 -5.36
N PRO A 175 -20.76 -14.23 -5.78
CA PRO A 175 -20.72 -12.95 -5.09
C PRO A 175 -21.03 -13.01 -3.59
N ASN A 176 -21.94 -13.91 -3.17
CA ASN A 176 -22.27 -14.08 -1.75
C ASN A 176 -21.13 -14.76 -0.98
N GLU A 177 -20.46 -15.75 -1.54
CA GLU A 177 -19.32 -16.42 -0.92
C GLU A 177 -18.16 -15.45 -0.69
N VAL A 178 -17.92 -14.51 -1.64
CA VAL A 178 -16.93 -13.44 -1.45
C VAL A 178 -17.31 -12.56 -0.27
N ILE A 179 -18.56 -12.08 -0.22
CA ILE A 179 -19.06 -11.24 0.87
C ILE A 179 -18.93 -11.98 2.21
N ASP A 180 -19.30 -13.25 2.27
CA ASP A 180 -19.23 -14.06 3.49
C ASP A 180 -17.77 -14.28 3.93
N THR A 181 -16.84 -14.45 2.98
CA THR A 181 -15.41 -14.53 3.26
C THR A 181 -14.91 -13.23 3.92
N ILE A 182 -15.29 -12.06 3.37
CA ILE A 182 -14.94 -10.77 3.95
C ILE A 182 -15.61 -10.55 5.31
N LYS A 183 -16.86 -11.00 5.50
CA LYS A 183 -17.53 -10.96 6.82
C LYS A 183 -16.80 -11.81 7.86
N LYS A 184 -16.50 -13.07 7.51
CA LYS A 184 -15.78 -14.02 8.40
C LYS A 184 -14.37 -13.54 8.74
N SER A 185 -13.69 -12.85 7.84
CA SER A 185 -12.35 -12.27 8.12
C SER A 185 -12.37 -11.25 9.25
N GLY A 186 -13.52 -10.65 9.54
CA GLY A 186 -13.65 -9.58 10.53
C GLY A 186 -12.99 -8.27 10.13
N LEU A 187 -12.66 -8.08 8.83
CA LEU A 187 -12.10 -6.82 8.35
C LEU A 187 -13.06 -5.66 8.60
N ARG A 188 -12.56 -4.64 9.27
CA ARG A 188 -13.24 -3.37 9.50
C ARG A 188 -12.59 -2.26 8.67
N GLY A 189 -13.34 -1.24 8.31
CA GLY A 189 -12.85 -0.09 7.56
C GLY A 189 -11.63 0.55 8.22
N ARG A 190 -10.60 0.85 7.40
CA ARG A 190 -9.31 1.44 7.82
C ARG A 190 -9.26 2.97 7.71
N GLY A 191 -10.32 3.60 7.19
CA GLY A 191 -10.43 5.06 7.07
C GLY A 191 -10.91 5.79 8.34
N GLY A 192 -10.88 5.14 9.52
CA GLY A 192 -11.15 5.76 10.82
C GLY A 192 -12.52 5.45 11.44
N ALA A 193 -13.56 5.11 10.67
CA ALA A 193 -14.89 4.78 11.21
C ALA A 193 -15.02 3.33 11.71
N GLY A 194 -14.18 2.41 11.21
CA GLY A 194 -14.15 1.02 11.65
C GLY A 194 -15.42 0.20 11.37
N PHE A 195 -16.26 0.60 10.41
CA PHE A 195 -17.47 -0.15 10.07
C PHE A 195 -17.09 -1.52 9.46
N PRO A 196 -17.82 -2.62 9.78
CA PRO A 196 -17.53 -3.95 9.25
C PRO A 196 -17.64 -3.98 7.71
N THR A 197 -16.52 -4.28 7.03
CA THR A 197 -16.41 -4.16 5.57
C THR A 197 -17.37 -5.10 4.85
N GLY A 198 -17.42 -6.38 5.22
CA GLY A 198 -18.32 -7.35 4.59
C GLY A 198 -19.79 -7.01 4.80
N LYS A 199 -20.16 -6.39 5.95
CA LYS A 199 -21.53 -5.91 6.18
C LYS A 199 -21.90 -4.75 5.26
N LYS A 200 -20.97 -3.81 5.01
CA LYS A 200 -21.17 -2.74 4.03
C LYS A 200 -21.39 -3.30 2.62
N TRP A 201 -20.63 -4.33 2.21
CA TRP A 201 -20.80 -4.99 0.92
C TRP A 201 -22.15 -5.69 0.80
N GLU A 202 -22.55 -6.44 1.84
CA GLU A 202 -23.86 -7.10 1.92
C GLU A 202 -25.03 -6.09 1.75
N LEU A 203 -24.99 -4.98 2.49
CA LEU A 203 -26.01 -3.93 2.40
C LEU A 203 -26.09 -3.31 1.00
N THR A 204 -24.93 -3.02 0.39
CA THR A 204 -24.90 -2.45 -0.96
C THR A 204 -25.38 -3.47 -2.01
N ARG A 205 -25.05 -4.76 -1.85
CA ARG A 205 -25.55 -5.81 -2.73
C ARG A 205 -27.07 -5.94 -2.64
N ALA A 206 -27.62 -5.92 -1.44
CA ALA A 206 -29.06 -6.06 -1.19
C ALA A 206 -29.88 -4.86 -1.66
N SER A 207 -29.26 -3.69 -1.83
CA SER A 207 -29.98 -2.49 -2.28
C SER A 207 -30.42 -2.62 -3.73
N GLU A 208 -31.66 -2.21 -4.02
CA GLU A 208 -32.26 -2.26 -5.34
C GLU A 208 -31.59 -1.23 -6.29
N GLY A 209 -31.44 -1.60 -7.56
CA GLY A 209 -30.90 -0.74 -8.61
C GLY A 209 -30.11 -1.53 -9.64
N LYS A 210 -30.35 -1.23 -10.92
CA LYS A 210 -29.62 -1.85 -12.04
C LYS A 210 -28.17 -1.39 -12.12
N GLN A 211 -27.89 -0.15 -11.71
CA GLN A 211 -26.56 0.45 -11.67
C GLN A 211 -26.11 0.57 -10.23
N LYS A 212 -24.91 0.11 -9.94
CA LYS A 212 -24.22 0.31 -8.66
C LYS A 212 -22.80 0.81 -8.92
N TYR A 213 -22.18 1.43 -7.93
CA TYR A 213 -20.84 1.97 -8.05
C TYR A 213 -19.94 1.49 -6.92
N VAL A 214 -18.64 1.37 -7.24
CA VAL A 214 -17.58 1.16 -6.27
C VAL A 214 -16.74 2.42 -6.21
N VAL A 215 -16.47 2.91 -5.01
CA VAL A 215 -15.64 4.11 -4.81
C VAL A 215 -14.49 3.77 -3.84
N CYS A 216 -13.28 4.11 -4.26
CA CYS A 216 -12.12 4.15 -3.40
C CYS A 216 -11.95 5.56 -2.87
N ASN A 217 -12.08 5.72 -1.56
CA ASN A 217 -11.78 6.96 -0.88
C ASN A 217 -10.28 7.04 -0.60
N ALA A 218 -9.59 7.84 -1.40
CA ALA A 218 -8.17 8.16 -1.28
C ALA A 218 -7.94 9.64 -0.91
N ASP A 219 -8.95 10.27 -0.28
CA ASP A 219 -8.84 11.62 0.27
C ASP A 219 -8.25 11.57 1.67
N GLU A 220 -6.95 11.38 1.76
CA GLU A 220 -6.17 11.34 3.00
C GLU A 220 -5.78 12.77 3.41
N GLY A 221 -6.73 13.49 4.02
CA GLY A 221 -6.59 14.91 4.32
C GLY A 221 -5.91 15.26 5.64
N ASP A 222 -5.70 14.32 6.54
CA ASP A 222 -5.06 14.56 7.84
C ASP A 222 -3.59 15.01 7.68
N PRO A 223 -3.16 16.10 8.33
CA PRO A 223 -1.77 16.51 8.33
C PRO A 223 -0.85 15.43 8.90
N GLY A 224 0.17 15.04 8.11
CA GLY A 224 1.12 13.98 8.48
C GLY A 224 0.67 12.55 8.17
N ALA A 225 -0.56 12.32 7.72
CA ALA A 225 -1.00 11.03 7.22
C ALA A 225 -0.50 10.81 5.78
N PHE A 226 0.06 9.61 5.51
CA PHE A 226 0.52 9.21 4.18
C PHE A 226 0.48 7.69 3.96
N MET A 227 -0.36 6.98 4.70
CA MET A 227 -0.55 5.53 4.59
C MET A 227 -1.17 5.17 3.25
N ASP A 228 -2.29 5.79 2.91
CA ASP A 228 -3.03 5.54 1.67
C ASP A 228 -2.22 5.98 0.45
N ARG A 229 -1.59 7.15 0.51
CA ARG A 229 -0.66 7.62 -0.51
C ARG A 229 0.43 6.61 -0.80
N SER A 230 1.05 6.05 0.24
CA SER A 230 2.16 5.12 0.07
C SER A 230 1.74 3.78 -0.53
N ILE A 231 0.53 3.31 -0.24
CA ILE A 231 -0.06 2.13 -0.90
C ILE A 231 -0.28 2.44 -2.38
N LEU A 232 -0.89 3.58 -2.71
CA LEU A 232 -1.13 3.99 -4.10
C LEU A 232 0.17 4.25 -4.87
N GLU A 233 1.24 4.70 -4.18
CA GLU A 233 2.56 4.87 -4.79
C GLU A 233 3.36 3.56 -4.89
N GLY A 234 3.08 2.54 -4.09
CA GLY A 234 3.92 1.36 -3.96
C GLY A 234 3.29 0.05 -4.41
N ASP A 235 1.97 -0.03 -4.41
CA ASP A 235 1.22 -1.25 -4.74
C ASP A 235 -0.17 -0.90 -5.31
N THR A 236 -0.18 -0.08 -6.35
CA THR A 236 -1.39 0.48 -6.97
C THR A 236 -2.36 -0.62 -7.43
N HIS A 237 -1.83 -1.66 -8.07
CA HIS A 237 -2.63 -2.75 -8.63
C HIS A 237 -3.41 -3.54 -7.57
N SER A 238 -2.94 -3.60 -6.31
CA SER A 238 -3.67 -4.27 -5.22
C SER A 238 -5.01 -3.60 -4.92
N VAL A 239 -5.07 -2.28 -5.07
CA VAL A 239 -6.31 -1.50 -4.91
C VAL A 239 -7.24 -1.73 -6.10
N LEU A 240 -6.73 -1.75 -7.34
CA LEU A 240 -7.53 -2.01 -8.54
C LEU A 240 -8.15 -3.41 -8.50
N GLU A 241 -7.35 -4.44 -8.17
CA GLU A 241 -7.81 -5.81 -8.00
C GLU A 241 -8.93 -5.91 -6.97
N ALA A 242 -8.75 -5.30 -5.81
CA ALA A 242 -9.73 -5.30 -4.74
C ALA A 242 -11.03 -4.56 -5.12
N MET A 243 -10.94 -3.47 -5.88
CA MET A 243 -12.12 -2.76 -6.39
C MET A 243 -12.91 -3.61 -7.39
N ALA A 244 -12.22 -4.37 -8.26
CA ALA A 244 -12.86 -5.30 -9.21
C ALA A 244 -13.56 -6.45 -8.46
N ILE A 245 -12.92 -7.03 -7.44
CA ILE A 245 -13.53 -8.05 -6.55
C ILE A 245 -14.78 -7.49 -5.85
N ALA A 246 -14.70 -6.26 -5.34
CA ALA A 246 -15.85 -5.59 -4.73
C ALA A 246 -16.96 -5.33 -5.74
N GLY A 247 -16.62 -4.89 -6.96
CA GLY A 247 -17.55 -4.68 -8.07
C GLY A 247 -18.35 -5.95 -8.40
N TYR A 248 -17.66 -7.06 -8.59
CA TYR A 248 -18.28 -8.37 -8.79
C TYR A 248 -19.22 -8.73 -7.65
N SER A 249 -18.77 -8.57 -6.42
CA SER A 249 -19.52 -8.98 -5.23
C SER A 249 -20.83 -8.22 -5.05
N ILE A 250 -20.86 -6.91 -5.36
CA ILE A 250 -22.08 -6.09 -5.20
C ILE A 250 -22.92 -5.95 -6.48
N GLY A 251 -22.38 -6.40 -7.64
CA GLY A 251 -23.02 -6.25 -8.94
C GLY A 251 -22.82 -4.86 -9.56
N ALA A 252 -21.66 -4.26 -9.37
CA ALA A 252 -21.27 -3.00 -10.00
C ALA A 252 -20.31 -3.24 -11.17
N ASN A 253 -20.44 -2.43 -12.23
CA ASN A 253 -19.56 -2.47 -13.40
C ASN A 253 -18.68 -1.23 -13.55
N LYS A 254 -18.75 -0.29 -12.60
CA LYS A 254 -17.98 0.97 -12.64
C LYS A 254 -17.45 1.33 -11.28
N GLY A 255 -16.16 1.71 -11.24
CA GLY A 255 -15.46 2.20 -10.09
C GLY A 255 -14.89 3.60 -10.27
N TYR A 256 -14.73 4.33 -9.16
CA TYR A 256 -14.06 5.62 -9.09
C TYR A 256 -13.04 5.63 -7.97
N ILE A 257 -11.85 6.16 -8.24
CA ILE A 257 -10.85 6.45 -7.22
C ILE A 257 -10.81 7.96 -7.02
N TYR A 258 -11.27 8.41 -5.86
CA TYR A 258 -11.20 9.82 -5.50
C TYR A 258 -9.90 10.08 -4.75
N VAL A 259 -8.96 10.73 -5.40
CA VAL A 259 -7.60 10.97 -4.92
C VAL A 259 -7.29 12.46 -4.90
N ARG A 260 -6.52 12.90 -3.92
CA ARG A 260 -6.08 14.29 -3.80
C ARG A 260 -5.17 14.71 -4.96
N ALA A 261 -5.40 15.89 -5.53
CA ALA A 261 -4.52 16.47 -6.55
C ALA A 261 -3.09 16.70 -6.02
N GLU A 262 -2.92 16.85 -4.71
CA GLU A 262 -1.64 17.01 -4.02
C GLU A 262 -0.79 15.71 -3.96
N TYR A 263 -1.30 14.60 -4.49
CA TYR A 263 -0.59 13.32 -4.59
C TYR A 263 -0.19 13.00 -6.05
N PRO A 264 0.64 13.83 -6.73
CA PRO A 264 0.89 13.70 -8.17
C PRO A 264 1.54 12.35 -8.55
N ILE A 265 2.40 11.77 -7.70
CA ILE A 265 3.01 10.46 -7.94
C ILE A 265 1.94 9.36 -7.88
N ALA A 266 1.06 9.40 -6.89
CA ALA A 266 -0.03 8.44 -6.78
C ALA A 266 -0.99 8.52 -7.98
N VAL A 267 -1.37 9.74 -8.40
CA VAL A 267 -2.23 9.97 -9.58
C VAL A 267 -1.58 9.40 -10.84
N LYS A 268 -0.29 9.68 -11.06
CA LYS A 268 0.45 9.15 -12.21
C LYS A 268 0.49 7.62 -12.21
N ARG A 269 0.82 7.00 -11.06
CA ARG A 269 0.89 5.54 -10.95
C ARG A 269 -0.47 4.87 -11.07
N LEU A 270 -1.53 5.49 -10.54
CA LEU A 270 -2.92 5.04 -10.76
C LEU A 270 -3.28 5.03 -12.25
N GLN A 271 -2.94 6.08 -12.99
CA GLN A 271 -3.22 6.13 -14.42
C GLN A 271 -2.46 5.04 -15.17
N ILE A 272 -1.16 4.88 -14.91
CA ILE A 272 -0.34 3.81 -15.50
C ILE A 272 -0.95 2.43 -15.20
N ALA A 273 -1.32 2.18 -13.95
CA ALA A 273 -1.87 0.89 -13.54
C ALA A 273 -3.23 0.60 -14.18
N ILE A 274 -4.10 1.60 -14.30
CA ILE A 274 -5.41 1.47 -14.97
C ILE A 274 -5.21 1.14 -16.45
N ASP A 275 -4.31 1.86 -17.14
CA ASP A 275 -4.04 1.65 -18.55
C ASP A 275 -3.44 0.26 -18.79
N GLN A 276 -2.46 -0.16 -18.01
CA GLN A 276 -1.91 -1.52 -18.05
C GLN A 276 -2.97 -2.60 -17.78
N ALA A 277 -3.84 -2.40 -16.79
CA ALA A 277 -4.90 -3.35 -16.49
C ALA A 277 -5.93 -3.46 -17.62
N ARG A 278 -6.23 -2.36 -18.33
CA ARG A 278 -7.07 -2.36 -19.54
C ARG A 278 -6.40 -3.09 -20.70
N ASP A 279 -5.13 -2.83 -20.96
CA ASP A 279 -4.35 -3.48 -22.03
C ASP A 279 -4.27 -5.00 -21.82
N TYR A 280 -4.17 -5.43 -20.56
CA TYR A 280 -4.15 -6.83 -20.18
C TYR A 280 -5.56 -7.49 -20.16
N GLY A 281 -6.64 -6.70 -20.28
CA GLY A 281 -8.01 -7.18 -20.21
C GLY A 281 -8.47 -7.55 -18.78
N ILE A 282 -7.80 -7.01 -17.80
CA ILE A 282 -8.12 -7.16 -16.37
C ILE A 282 -9.12 -6.09 -15.91
N LEU A 283 -9.21 -4.99 -16.66
CA LEU A 283 -10.29 -4.00 -16.61
C LEU A 283 -10.95 -3.90 -17.98
N GLY A 284 -12.24 -3.56 -18.01
CA GLY A 284 -13.04 -3.41 -19.22
C GLY A 284 -14.17 -4.44 -19.32
N LYS A 285 -14.25 -5.13 -20.44
CA LYS A 285 -15.33 -6.06 -20.78
C LYS A 285 -14.90 -7.51 -20.61
N ASN A 286 -15.86 -8.35 -20.17
CA ASN A 286 -15.73 -9.79 -20.10
C ASN A 286 -14.41 -10.28 -19.46
N ILE A 287 -14.08 -9.71 -18.30
CA ILE A 287 -12.81 -9.95 -17.57
C ILE A 287 -12.67 -11.47 -17.33
N PHE A 288 -11.54 -12.03 -17.75
CA PHE A 288 -11.24 -13.46 -17.64
C PHE A 288 -12.35 -14.38 -18.19
N GLU A 289 -13.07 -13.96 -19.24
CA GLU A 289 -14.18 -14.73 -19.84
C GLU A 289 -15.27 -15.13 -18.82
N SER A 290 -15.56 -14.26 -17.86
CA SER A 290 -16.53 -14.50 -16.78
C SER A 290 -17.88 -13.80 -16.97
N ASN A 291 -18.07 -13.11 -18.10
CA ASN A 291 -19.19 -12.19 -18.35
C ASN A 291 -19.27 -11.02 -17.34
N PHE A 292 -18.19 -10.74 -16.63
CA PHE A 292 -18.08 -9.61 -15.74
C PHE A 292 -17.38 -8.44 -16.43
N ASP A 293 -18.06 -7.29 -16.41
CA ASP A 293 -17.53 -6.01 -16.89
C ASP A 293 -17.20 -5.14 -15.69
N PHE A 294 -16.02 -4.53 -15.69
CA PHE A 294 -15.67 -3.54 -14.66
C PHE A 294 -14.58 -2.59 -15.16
N ASP A 295 -14.78 -1.30 -14.97
CA ASP A 295 -13.80 -0.29 -15.32
C ASP A 295 -13.67 0.78 -14.23
N ILE A 296 -12.51 1.42 -14.14
CA ILE A 296 -12.16 2.39 -13.10
C ILE A 296 -11.76 3.71 -13.73
N GLU A 297 -12.22 4.82 -13.11
CA GLU A 297 -11.81 6.18 -13.44
C GLU A 297 -11.26 6.90 -12.20
N ILE A 298 -10.29 7.79 -12.43
CA ILE A 298 -9.75 8.68 -11.39
C ILE A 298 -10.60 9.95 -11.33
N ARG A 299 -10.88 10.41 -10.11
CA ARG A 299 -11.46 11.71 -9.79
C ARG A 299 -10.52 12.45 -8.85
N LEU A 300 -10.15 13.67 -9.23
CA LEU A 300 -9.22 14.49 -8.44
C LEU A 300 -9.99 15.35 -7.44
N GLY A 301 -9.59 15.24 -6.18
CA GLY A 301 -10.07 16.12 -5.12
C GLY A 301 -9.29 17.45 -5.09
N ALA A 302 -9.97 18.54 -4.75
CA ALA A 302 -9.40 19.89 -4.71
C ALA A 302 -8.82 20.28 -3.32
N GLY A 303 -8.44 19.31 -2.49
CA GLY A 303 -7.74 19.54 -1.20
C GLY A 303 -8.65 19.87 -0.01
N ALA A 304 -9.96 19.79 -0.15
CA ALA A 304 -10.88 20.04 0.96
C ALA A 304 -10.95 18.82 1.90
N PHE A 305 -10.52 18.97 3.16
CA PHE A 305 -10.54 17.91 4.18
C PHE A 305 -11.92 17.25 4.35
N VAL A 306 -13.01 18.05 4.23
CA VAL A 306 -14.38 17.54 4.35
C VAL A 306 -14.72 16.48 3.30
N CYS A 307 -14.03 16.45 2.15
CA CYS A 307 -14.25 15.45 1.10
C CYS A 307 -13.73 14.04 1.48
N GLY A 308 -13.04 13.88 2.61
CA GLY A 308 -12.78 12.58 3.25
C GLY A 308 -14.06 11.94 3.85
N GLU A 309 -15.08 12.73 4.18
CA GLU A 309 -16.39 12.21 4.57
C GLU A 309 -17.10 11.62 3.35
N GLU A 310 -17.66 10.40 3.50
CA GLU A 310 -18.14 9.60 2.36
C GLU A 310 -19.19 10.29 1.48
N THR A 311 -20.09 11.12 2.06
CA THR A 311 -21.13 11.79 1.30
C THR A 311 -20.66 13.10 0.67
N ALA A 312 -19.78 13.84 1.33
CA ALA A 312 -19.13 15.01 0.75
C ALA A 312 -18.25 14.64 -0.44
N LEU A 313 -17.55 13.48 -0.35
CA LEU A 313 -16.81 12.90 -1.45
C LEU A 313 -17.72 12.62 -2.66
N LEU A 314 -18.89 12.03 -2.44
CA LEU A 314 -19.85 11.77 -3.52
C LEU A 314 -20.34 13.05 -4.19
N GLU A 315 -20.68 14.10 -3.41
CA GLU A 315 -21.04 15.41 -3.95
C GLU A 315 -19.92 15.99 -4.83
N SER A 316 -18.66 15.86 -4.39
CA SER A 316 -17.50 16.31 -5.16
C SER A 316 -17.32 15.53 -6.47
N ILE A 317 -17.50 14.20 -6.47
CA ILE A 317 -17.46 13.39 -7.70
C ILE A 317 -18.57 13.82 -8.68
N GLU A 318 -19.73 14.18 -8.15
CA GLU A 318 -20.88 14.67 -8.92
C GLU A 318 -20.68 16.08 -9.48
N GLY A 319 -19.55 16.75 -9.19
CA GLY A 319 -19.27 18.12 -9.62
C GLY A 319 -19.97 19.19 -8.79
N LYS A 320 -20.47 18.83 -7.64
CA LYS A 320 -21.11 19.74 -6.68
C LYS A 320 -20.14 20.17 -5.60
N ARG A 321 -20.55 21.15 -4.77
CA ARG A 321 -19.80 21.52 -3.58
C ARG A 321 -19.75 20.32 -2.61
N GLY A 322 -18.54 19.97 -2.12
CA GLY A 322 -18.32 18.90 -1.17
C GLY A 322 -18.93 19.20 0.21
N GLN A 323 -20.23 18.92 0.34
CA GLN A 323 -20.98 19.06 1.59
C GLN A 323 -21.54 17.70 2.02
N PRO A 324 -21.46 17.33 3.32
CA PRO A 324 -22.09 16.11 3.80
C PRO A 324 -23.59 16.09 3.57
N ARG A 325 -24.13 14.93 3.19
CA ARG A 325 -25.57 14.68 3.12
C ARG A 325 -26.10 14.19 4.46
N VAL A 326 -27.37 14.48 4.72
CA VAL A 326 -28.09 13.91 5.87
C VAL A 326 -28.27 12.40 5.63
N LYS A 327 -28.04 11.60 6.65
CA LYS A 327 -28.27 10.14 6.62
C LYS A 327 -29.39 9.78 7.62
N PRO A 328 -30.30 8.86 7.30
CA PRO A 328 -30.50 8.13 6.04
C PRO A 328 -31.02 9.01 4.89
N PRO A 329 -30.91 8.58 3.59
CA PRO A 329 -30.37 7.30 3.15
C PRO A 329 -28.84 7.22 3.22
N TYR A 330 -28.32 6.02 3.48
CA TYR A 330 -26.87 5.76 3.45
C TYR A 330 -26.39 5.55 2.00
N PRO A 331 -25.11 5.79 1.68
CA PRO A 331 -24.56 5.58 0.33
C PRO A 331 -24.81 4.18 -0.25
N ALA A 332 -24.88 3.16 0.61
CA ALA A 332 -25.24 1.80 0.19
C ALA A 332 -26.63 1.72 -0.46
N GLN A 333 -27.53 2.63 -0.10
CA GLN A 333 -28.89 2.72 -0.64
C GLN A 333 -29.00 3.79 -1.74
N SER A 334 -28.45 4.98 -1.50
CA SER A 334 -28.53 6.13 -2.38
C SER A 334 -27.25 6.97 -2.29
N GLY A 335 -26.25 6.59 -3.05
CA GLY A 335 -24.93 7.23 -3.12
C GLY A 335 -24.76 8.07 -4.37
N LEU A 336 -23.76 7.74 -5.20
CA LEU A 336 -23.36 8.46 -6.40
C LEU A 336 -24.52 8.50 -7.40
N TRP A 337 -24.92 9.72 -7.81
CA TRP A 337 -26.08 9.97 -8.68
C TRP A 337 -27.37 9.25 -8.22
N GLY A 338 -27.55 9.15 -6.91
CA GLY A 338 -28.70 8.49 -6.32
C GLY A 338 -28.73 6.97 -6.47
N LYS A 339 -27.60 6.33 -6.82
CA LYS A 339 -27.49 4.88 -7.01
C LYS A 339 -26.76 4.23 -5.83
N PRO A 340 -27.02 2.96 -5.51
CA PRO A 340 -26.28 2.23 -4.49
C PRO A 340 -24.77 2.31 -4.73
N THR A 341 -24.04 2.72 -3.72
CA THR A 341 -22.58 2.96 -3.84
C THR A 341 -21.84 2.38 -2.66
N LEU A 342 -20.87 1.53 -2.96
CA LEU A 342 -19.92 1.01 -1.98
C LEU A 342 -18.71 1.94 -1.92
N ILE A 343 -18.42 2.45 -0.72
CA ILE A 343 -17.24 3.31 -0.48
C ILE A 343 -16.34 2.63 0.54
N ASN A 344 -15.08 2.38 0.18
CA ASN A 344 -14.05 1.92 1.10
C ASN A 344 -12.78 2.78 0.95
N ASN A 345 -12.02 2.86 2.02
CA ASN A 345 -10.72 3.49 2.07
C ASN A 345 -9.65 2.62 1.37
N VAL A 346 -8.53 3.22 0.94
CA VAL A 346 -7.41 2.56 0.23
C VAL A 346 -6.85 1.37 1.02
N GLU A 347 -6.48 1.57 2.29
CA GLU A 347 -5.92 0.50 3.12
C GLU A 347 -6.93 -0.64 3.33
N THR A 348 -8.22 -0.34 3.36
CA THR A 348 -9.26 -1.38 3.41
C THR A 348 -9.21 -2.27 2.18
N TYR A 349 -9.12 -1.66 0.98
CA TYR A 349 -8.99 -2.41 -0.27
C TYR A 349 -7.70 -3.23 -0.34
N ALA A 350 -6.57 -2.68 0.09
CA ALA A 350 -5.26 -3.37 0.06
C ALA A 350 -5.22 -4.70 0.84
N ASN A 351 -6.17 -4.94 1.75
CA ASN A 351 -6.28 -6.21 2.48
C ASN A 351 -7.09 -7.29 1.75
N ILE A 352 -7.97 -6.91 0.80
CA ILE A 352 -8.97 -7.81 0.22
C ILE A 352 -8.34 -8.99 -0.51
N ALA A 353 -7.39 -8.74 -1.43
CA ALA A 353 -6.76 -9.79 -2.21
C ALA A 353 -6.10 -10.85 -1.31
N GLN A 354 -5.43 -10.42 -0.23
CA GLN A 354 -4.78 -11.35 0.71
C GLN A 354 -5.80 -12.18 1.51
N ILE A 355 -6.96 -11.61 1.84
CA ILE A 355 -8.04 -12.34 2.51
C ILE A 355 -8.62 -13.41 1.58
N ILE A 356 -8.84 -13.09 0.32
CA ILE A 356 -9.35 -14.06 -0.68
C ILE A 356 -8.35 -15.19 -0.90
N LEU A 357 -7.05 -14.88 -1.01
CA LEU A 357 -6.01 -15.88 -1.28
C LEU A 357 -5.73 -16.79 -0.09
N LYS A 358 -5.59 -16.21 1.10
CA LYS A 358 -5.16 -16.93 2.32
C LYS A 358 -6.30 -17.42 3.19
N GLY A 359 -7.51 -16.94 2.94
CA GLY A 359 -8.72 -17.28 3.68
C GLY A 359 -9.04 -16.34 4.84
N ALA A 360 -10.31 -16.36 5.23
CA ALA A 360 -10.85 -15.54 6.31
C ALA A 360 -10.19 -15.85 7.67
N ASP A 361 -9.99 -17.13 7.96
CA ASP A 361 -9.42 -17.58 9.24
C ASP A 361 -7.98 -17.11 9.43
N TRP A 362 -7.18 -17.10 8.34
CA TRP A 362 -5.84 -16.54 8.39
C TRP A 362 -5.85 -15.06 8.79
N PHE A 363 -6.73 -14.23 8.22
CA PHE A 363 -6.80 -12.82 8.56
C PHE A 363 -7.36 -12.60 9.96
N SER A 364 -8.39 -13.36 10.34
CA SER A 364 -9.04 -13.27 11.66
C SER A 364 -8.16 -13.77 12.81
N SER A 365 -7.13 -14.58 12.53
CA SER A 365 -6.14 -15.02 13.52
C SER A 365 -5.16 -13.90 13.90
N ILE A 366 -5.13 -12.80 13.13
CA ILE A 366 -4.25 -11.65 13.38
C ILE A 366 -5.07 -10.58 14.13
N GLY A 367 -4.45 -9.94 15.11
CA GLY A 367 -5.09 -8.88 15.88
C GLY A 367 -5.76 -9.37 17.16
N THR A 368 -6.86 -8.74 17.54
CA THR A 368 -7.62 -9.06 18.77
C THR A 368 -8.96 -9.70 18.44
N GLU A 369 -9.68 -10.19 19.45
CA GLU A 369 -11.02 -10.75 19.29
C GLU A 369 -11.99 -9.78 18.58
N ASN A 370 -11.93 -8.49 18.91
CA ASN A 370 -12.87 -7.48 18.41
C ASN A 370 -12.32 -6.63 17.25
N SER A 371 -11.01 -6.71 16.95
CA SER A 371 -10.35 -5.97 15.89
C SER A 371 -9.33 -6.85 15.18
N LYS A 372 -9.70 -7.33 13.99
CA LYS A 372 -8.92 -8.30 13.22
C LYS A 372 -7.95 -7.63 12.25
N GLY A 373 -6.89 -8.38 11.90
CA GLY A 373 -5.89 -7.98 10.91
C GLY A 373 -4.87 -6.97 11.43
N THR A 374 -4.34 -6.19 10.52
CA THR A 374 -3.32 -5.16 10.76
C THR A 374 -3.87 -3.75 10.56
N LYS A 375 -3.10 -2.76 11.01
CA LYS A 375 -3.31 -1.34 10.74
C LYS A 375 -2.00 -0.66 10.39
N VAL A 376 -2.01 0.15 9.35
CA VAL A 376 -0.88 1.00 8.97
C VAL A 376 -0.98 2.34 9.72
N PHE A 377 0.13 2.77 10.31
CA PHE A 377 0.28 4.06 10.98
C PHE A 377 1.36 4.89 10.30
N ALA A 378 1.09 6.18 10.10
CA ALA A 378 2.12 7.17 9.83
C ALA A 378 2.68 7.64 11.17
N LEU A 379 3.85 7.11 11.55
CA LEU A 379 4.55 7.49 12.76
C LEU A 379 5.39 8.73 12.49
N GLY A 380 5.12 9.80 13.22
CA GLY A 380 5.81 11.08 13.02
C GLY A 380 5.92 11.90 14.31
N GLY A 381 6.52 13.06 14.20
CA GLY A 381 6.79 13.97 15.32
C GLY A 381 8.11 13.67 16.01
N ASN A 382 8.17 13.83 17.33
CA ASN A 382 9.40 13.70 18.13
C ASN A 382 9.70 12.23 18.47
N VAL A 383 10.00 11.43 17.45
CA VAL A 383 10.36 10.02 17.52
C VAL A 383 11.60 9.75 16.66
N ASN A 384 12.46 8.82 17.08
CA ASN A 384 13.73 8.55 16.37
C ASN A 384 13.52 8.03 14.95
N ASN A 385 12.61 7.06 14.76
CA ASN A 385 12.29 6.47 13.46
C ASN A 385 10.92 6.96 12.98
N ILE A 386 10.91 7.93 12.08
CA ILE A 386 9.72 8.42 11.39
C ILE A 386 9.46 7.54 10.18
N GLY A 387 8.20 7.10 9.99
CA GLY A 387 7.85 6.30 8.83
C GLY A 387 6.48 5.64 8.91
N LEU A 388 6.29 4.62 8.07
CA LEU A 388 5.09 3.79 8.04
C LEU A 388 5.30 2.52 8.86
N VAL A 389 4.36 2.25 9.73
CA VAL A 389 4.40 1.09 10.62
C VAL A 389 3.11 0.30 10.46
N GLU A 390 3.21 -0.94 9.97
CA GLU A 390 2.07 -1.85 9.88
C GLU A 390 2.19 -2.92 10.97
N VAL A 391 1.24 -2.91 11.90
CA VAL A 391 1.24 -3.80 13.06
C VAL A 391 -0.11 -4.50 13.23
N PRO A 392 -0.13 -5.68 13.87
CA PRO A 392 -1.39 -6.32 14.27
C PRO A 392 -2.25 -5.39 15.13
N MET A 393 -3.55 -5.44 14.91
CA MET A 393 -4.49 -4.77 15.80
C MET A 393 -4.30 -5.25 17.23
N GLY A 394 -4.33 -4.33 18.19
CA GLY A 394 -4.02 -4.63 19.58
C GLY A 394 -2.59 -4.30 20.02
N THR A 395 -1.69 -4.00 19.08
CA THR A 395 -0.37 -3.46 19.41
C THR A 395 -0.53 -2.15 20.20
N THR A 396 0.22 -2.01 21.29
CA THR A 396 0.11 -0.83 22.13
C THR A 396 0.81 0.38 21.53
N LEU A 397 0.33 1.56 21.85
CA LEU A 397 0.99 2.80 21.45
C LEU A 397 2.44 2.87 21.98
N ARG A 398 2.71 2.25 23.14
CA ARG A 398 4.05 2.14 23.70
C ARG A 398 4.99 1.34 22.78
N GLU A 399 4.54 0.18 22.29
CA GLU A 399 5.32 -0.65 21.37
C GLU A 399 5.59 0.09 20.08
N ILE A 400 4.58 0.81 19.54
CA ILE A 400 4.76 1.59 18.31
C ILE A 400 5.80 2.71 18.51
N VAL A 401 5.72 3.46 19.60
CA VAL A 401 6.60 4.61 19.82
C VAL A 401 8.01 4.20 20.25
N TYR A 402 8.13 3.23 21.18
CA TYR A 402 9.45 2.87 21.73
C TYR A 402 10.10 1.71 20.99
N ASP A 403 9.37 0.61 20.79
CA ASP A 403 10.01 -0.60 20.29
C ASP A 403 10.24 -0.54 18.78
N ILE A 404 9.34 0.12 18.04
CA ILE A 404 9.44 0.31 16.59
C ILE A 404 10.03 1.67 16.28
N GLY A 405 9.44 2.73 16.84
CA GLY A 405 9.83 4.11 16.60
C GLY A 405 11.13 4.52 17.29
N GLY A 406 11.63 3.70 18.21
CA GLY A 406 12.89 3.94 18.89
C GLY A 406 12.86 4.99 19.99
N GLY A 407 11.68 5.35 20.47
CA GLY A 407 11.49 6.30 21.55
C GLY A 407 11.70 7.77 21.15
N VAL A 408 11.70 8.61 22.16
CA VAL A 408 11.86 10.06 22.00
C VAL A 408 13.35 10.41 21.87
N PRO A 409 13.75 11.28 20.91
CA PRO A 409 15.14 11.65 20.71
C PRO A 409 15.79 12.29 21.95
N ASN A 410 17.11 12.16 22.04
CA ASN A 410 17.95 12.80 23.06
C ASN A 410 17.61 12.41 24.52
N GLY A 411 17.10 11.19 24.73
CA GLY A 411 16.77 10.68 26.07
C GLY A 411 15.63 11.41 26.75
N ARG A 412 14.86 12.22 26.04
CA ARG A 412 13.73 12.97 26.60
C ARG A 412 12.58 12.02 26.96
N GLU A 413 11.83 12.41 27.99
CA GLU A 413 10.64 11.66 28.38
C GLU A 413 9.49 11.85 27.39
N PHE A 414 8.72 10.75 27.17
CA PHE A 414 7.47 10.81 26.42
C PHE A 414 6.44 11.67 27.17
N LYS A 415 5.91 12.67 26.50
CA LYS A 415 4.87 13.57 27.03
C LYS A 415 3.48 13.12 26.60
N ALA A 416 3.25 13.03 25.31
CA ALA A 416 1.97 12.65 24.75
C ALA A 416 2.13 12.20 23.28
N ALA A 417 1.17 11.41 22.79
CA ALA A 417 0.97 11.12 21.37
C ALA A 417 -0.47 11.42 20.98
N GLN A 418 -0.67 11.88 19.77
CA GLN A 418 -1.96 12.10 19.15
C GLN A 418 -2.18 11.02 18.09
N THR A 419 -3.37 10.47 18.01
CA THR A 419 -3.75 9.49 17.00
C THR A 419 -4.94 10.00 16.20
N GLY A 420 -5.00 9.72 14.90
CA GLY A 420 -6.14 10.01 14.04
C GLY A 420 -6.34 11.49 13.72
N GLY A 421 -5.26 12.28 13.69
CA GLY A 421 -5.27 13.69 13.31
C GLY A 421 -5.71 14.68 14.41
N PRO A 422 -5.76 15.99 14.11
CA PRO A 422 -5.96 17.05 15.10
C PRO A 422 -7.27 17.00 15.88
N SER A 423 -8.31 16.38 15.32
CA SER A 423 -9.64 16.28 15.94
C SER A 423 -9.84 15.02 16.81
N ARG A 424 -8.81 14.20 16.96
CA ARG A 424 -8.86 12.92 17.67
C ARG A 424 -8.16 12.96 19.02
N ARG A 425 -8.08 11.80 19.68
CA ARG A 425 -7.61 11.69 21.07
C ARG A 425 -6.12 11.94 21.22
N MET A 426 -5.76 12.63 22.29
CA MET A 426 -4.40 12.76 22.79
C MET A 426 -4.20 11.76 23.96
N TYR A 427 -3.13 10.98 23.88
CA TYR A 427 -2.75 10.01 24.91
C TYR A 427 -1.55 10.53 25.68
N SER A 428 -1.74 10.85 26.96
CA SER A 428 -0.68 11.26 27.87
C SER A 428 0.13 10.07 28.40
N LYS A 429 1.23 10.35 29.10
CA LYS A 429 2.06 9.33 29.78
C LYS A 429 1.22 8.36 30.63
N ARG A 430 0.13 8.79 31.27
CA ARG A 430 -0.75 7.95 32.10
C ARG A 430 -1.56 6.95 31.27
N THR A 431 -1.94 7.31 30.06
CA THR A 431 -2.80 6.49 29.17
C THR A 431 -2.02 5.73 28.10
N PHE A 432 -0.70 5.85 28.09
CA PHE A 432 0.21 5.35 27.05
C PHE A 432 0.30 3.82 26.96
N ARG A 433 -0.14 3.09 27.96
CA ARG A 433 -0.15 1.62 28.00
C ARG A 433 -1.39 0.98 27.36
N TYR A 434 -2.36 1.79 26.92
CA TYR A 434 -3.59 1.26 26.34
C TYR A 434 -3.34 0.68 24.94
N THR A 435 -3.95 -0.47 24.71
CA THR A 435 -3.99 -1.17 23.43
C THR A 435 -4.78 -0.34 22.42
N TYR A 436 -4.26 -0.18 21.20
CA TYR A 436 -5.01 0.45 20.12
C TYR A 436 -6.13 -0.51 19.68
N ARG A 437 -7.38 -0.11 19.93
CA ARG A 437 -8.57 -0.82 19.46
C ARG A 437 -9.33 0.11 18.52
N LEU A 438 -9.70 -0.39 17.35
CA LEU A 438 -10.63 0.30 16.47
C LEU A 438 -12.03 0.27 17.04
#